data_05f8b144cc74e46ae0f12034b071088c
#
_entry.id   05f8b144cc74e46ae0f12034b071088c
#
_cell.length_a   1.000
_cell.length_b   1.000
_cell.length_c   1.000
_cell.angle_alpha   90.00
_cell.angle_beta   90.00
_cell.angle_gamma   90.00
#
_symmetry.space_group_name_H-M   'P 1'
#
loop_
_entity.id
_entity.type
_entity.pdbx_description
1 polymer ?
#
loop_
_entity_poly.entity_id
_entity_poly.type
_entity_poly.pdbx_seq_one_letter_code
_entity_poly.pdbx_strand_id
1 'polypeptide(L)'
;RKDVRNILCALGVYDGMRSYSNYYPMEIEDVRYQSASVSGLWYPAKKPGDIIKVGEYLGCVKDYEGNILETSLSDLNGVVLYQTGSLQVIKDGPMITYGSFSRRKDERKEKITNYWAKRSDSFMEQRRAELHSDMADKWLKEIGTFLPDGKLRILDVGCGTGFFTILLAKEGHEVTGIDLTPDMIAHAKELAEEENTVCRFAVMDAENPDFPDEEFDVIVSRNLTWTLPDAEHAYQEWFRVLKPGGVMINLDANYGAADFADTADLPE
;
A
#
# COMPACT_ATOMS: atom_id res chain seq x y z
N ARG A 1 7.30 25.63 -3.31
CA ARG A 1 6.93 26.52 -2.17
C ARG A 1 6.32 25.77 -0.99
N LYS A 2 5.47 24.75 -1.21
CA LYS A 2 4.86 23.95 -0.13
C LYS A 2 5.91 23.13 0.63
N ASP A 3 6.84 22.51 -0.09
CA ASP A 3 7.85 21.64 0.51
C ASP A 3 8.84 22.40 1.39
N VAL A 4 9.28 23.59 0.94
CA VAL A 4 10.13 24.48 1.75
C VAL A 4 9.40 24.89 3.03
N ARG A 5 8.11 25.21 2.95
CA ARG A 5 7.29 25.56 4.12
C ARG A 5 7.18 24.41 5.10
N ASN A 6 6.96 23.18 4.61
CA ASN A 6 6.90 21.98 5.44
C ASN A 6 8.22 21.70 6.14
N ILE A 7 9.36 21.89 5.44
CA ILE A 7 10.71 21.79 6.04
C ILE A 7 10.89 22.83 7.14
N LEU A 8 10.52 24.08 6.91
CA LEU A 8 10.61 25.15 7.90
C LEU A 8 9.71 24.89 9.12
N CYS A 9 8.51 24.33 8.91
CA CYS A 9 7.64 23.88 10.00
C CYS A 9 8.28 22.70 10.78
N ALA A 10 8.91 21.76 10.09
CA ALA A 10 9.57 20.60 10.71
C ALA A 10 10.77 21.00 11.56
N LEU A 11 11.49 22.05 11.15
CA LEU A 11 12.64 22.60 11.85
C LEU A 11 12.26 23.61 12.95
N GLY A 12 10.96 23.87 13.17
CA GLY A 12 10.50 24.88 14.14
C GLY A 12 10.83 26.33 13.77
N VAL A 13 11.20 26.59 12.52
CA VAL A 13 11.53 27.94 12.01
C VAL A 13 10.30 28.70 11.56
N TYR A 14 9.21 27.98 11.26
CA TYR A 14 7.94 28.57 10.84
C TYR A 14 6.79 27.98 11.64
N ASP A 15 6.01 28.85 12.26
CA ASP A 15 4.82 28.47 13.04
C ASP A 15 3.62 28.42 12.10
N GLY A 16 3.27 27.22 11.66
CA GLY A 16 2.15 27.00 10.74
C GLY A 16 1.80 25.54 10.56
N MET A 17 0.60 25.28 10.08
CA MET A 17 0.21 23.90 9.73
C MET A 17 1.02 23.38 8.56
N ARG A 18 1.55 22.18 8.68
CA ARG A 18 2.13 21.45 7.55
C ARG A 18 1.02 21.14 6.57
N SER A 19 1.25 21.46 5.30
CA SER A 19 0.34 21.03 4.23
C SER A 19 0.93 19.83 3.55
N TYR A 20 0.31 18.69 3.72
CA TYR A 20 0.66 17.48 3.00
C TYR A 20 0.13 17.56 1.57
N SER A 21 0.90 17.09 0.60
CA SER A 21 0.37 16.86 -0.73
C SER A 21 -0.38 15.53 -0.69
N ASN A 22 -1.49 15.42 -1.39
CA ASN A 22 -2.19 14.14 -1.57
C ASN A 22 -1.41 13.18 -2.51
N TYR A 23 -0.19 13.56 -2.92
CA TYR A 23 0.69 12.78 -3.75
C TYR A 23 1.87 12.32 -2.90
N TYR A 24 1.95 11.02 -2.65
CA TYR A 24 3.15 10.40 -2.12
C TYR A 24 4.27 10.51 -3.15
N PRO A 25 5.51 10.81 -2.72
CA PRO A 25 6.65 10.71 -3.59
C PRO A 25 6.79 9.23 -4.00
N MET A 26 6.53 8.93 -5.27
CA MET A 26 6.83 7.62 -5.84
C MET A 26 8.33 7.53 -6.05
N GLU A 27 8.94 6.50 -5.49
CA GLU A 27 10.34 6.19 -5.78
C GLU A 27 10.46 5.69 -7.21
N ILE A 28 11.45 6.21 -7.92
CA ILE A 28 11.73 5.84 -9.30
C ILE A 28 13.00 5.01 -9.35
N GLU A 29 12.90 3.88 -10.01
CA GLU A 29 14.01 2.98 -10.36
C GLU A 29 14.18 2.95 -11.87
N ASP A 30 15.23 2.29 -12.35
CA ASP A 30 15.48 2.04 -13.78
C ASP A 30 15.22 3.24 -14.69
N VAL A 31 15.86 4.37 -14.39
CA VAL A 31 15.71 5.58 -15.21
C VAL A 31 16.31 5.38 -16.59
N ARG A 32 15.54 5.71 -17.62
CA ARG A 32 15.93 5.70 -19.03
C ARG A 32 16.10 7.12 -19.54
N TYR A 33 17.26 7.37 -20.14
CA TYR A 33 17.59 8.63 -20.81
C TYR A 33 17.58 8.34 -22.31
N GLN A 34 16.50 8.69 -22.99
CA GLN A 34 16.43 8.53 -24.42
C GLN A 34 17.01 9.76 -25.14
N SER A 35 17.99 9.50 -26.02
CA SER A 35 18.61 10.50 -26.88
C SER A 35 18.23 10.26 -28.33
N ALA A 36 18.25 11.32 -29.13
CA ALA A 36 17.94 11.25 -30.55
C ALA A 36 19.04 10.48 -31.33
N SER A 37 18.66 9.55 -32.16
CA SER A 37 19.61 8.88 -33.08
C SER A 37 19.91 9.73 -34.32
N VAL A 38 19.06 10.72 -34.61
CA VAL A 38 19.17 11.65 -35.72
C VAL A 38 18.88 13.09 -35.28
N SER A 39 19.41 14.07 -35.96
CA SER A 39 19.06 15.48 -35.72
C SER A 39 17.75 15.83 -36.44
N GLY A 40 16.90 16.63 -35.76
CA GLY A 40 15.61 17.01 -36.31
C GLY A 40 14.76 17.78 -35.30
N LEU A 41 13.44 17.71 -35.48
CA LEU A 41 12.46 18.35 -34.61
C LEU A 41 11.76 17.29 -33.75
N TRP A 42 11.83 17.43 -32.43
CA TRP A 42 11.18 16.52 -31.47
C TRP A 42 9.71 16.87 -31.29
N TYR A 43 8.84 15.91 -31.52
CA TYR A 43 7.40 16.02 -31.30
C TYR A 43 6.99 15.03 -30.19
N PRO A 44 6.95 15.46 -28.93
CA PRO A 44 6.51 14.61 -27.83
C PRO A 44 5.02 14.29 -27.92
N ALA A 45 4.68 13.03 -27.64
CA ALA A 45 3.30 12.57 -27.46
C ALA A 45 2.92 12.47 -25.98
N LYS A 46 3.89 12.57 -25.09
CA LYS A 46 3.74 12.47 -23.64
C LYS A 46 4.33 13.70 -22.96
N LYS A 47 3.86 13.98 -21.76
CA LYS A 47 4.36 15.07 -20.91
C LYS A 47 4.86 14.51 -19.57
N PRO A 48 5.71 15.26 -18.83
CA PRO A 48 6.11 14.89 -17.48
C PRO A 48 4.90 14.59 -16.58
N GLY A 49 4.97 13.44 -15.87
CA GLY A 49 3.89 12.91 -15.03
C GLY A 49 2.95 11.93 -15.73
N ASP A 50 2.99 11.79 -17.05
CA ASP A 50 2.18 10.79 -17.75
C ASP A 50 2.68 9.38 -17.43
N ILE A 51 1.75 8.49 -17.07
CA ILE A 51 2.02 7.06 -16.89
C ILE A 51 2.15 6.40 -18.26
N ILE A 52 3.14 5.55 -18.40
CA ILE A 52 3.48 4.88 -19.65
C ILE A 52 3.61 3.36 -19.47
N LYS A 53 3.35 2.63 -20.56
CA LYS A 53 3.52 1.17 -20.61
C LYS A 53 4.58 0.79 -21.63
N VAL A 54 5.15 -0.41 -21.47
CA VAL A 54 6.07 -0.99 -22.48
C VAL A 54 5.41 -0.94 -23.86
N GLY A 55 6.18 -0.47 -24.86
CA GLY A 55 5.72 -0.31 -26.24
C GLY A 55 4.88 0.93 -26.51
N GLU A 56 4.62 1.75 -25.50
CA GLU A 56 3.80 2.95 -25.67
C GLU A 56 4.58 4.06 -26.39
N TYR A 57 3.88 4.74 -27.30
CA TYR A 57 4.45 5.81 -28.12
C TYR A 57 4.74 7.06 -27.28
N LEU A 58 5.99 7.48 -27.27
CA LEU A 58 6.47 8.64 -26.51
C LEU A 58 6.61 9.90 -27.36
N GLY A 59 6.83 9.75 -28.65
CA GLY A 59 7.02 10.85 -29.58
C GLY A 59 7.82 10.46 -30.82
N CYS A 60 8.13 11.44 -31.67
CA CYS A 60 8.94 11.23 -32.86
C CYS A 60 9.85 12.42 -33.18
N VAL A 61 10.95 12.16 -33.88
CA VAL A 61 11.78 13.18 -34.51
C VAL A 61 11.36 13.29 -35.98
N LYS A 62 11.16 14.51 -36.45
CA LYS A 62 10.81 14.83 -37.85
C LYS A 62 11.87 15.74 -38.49
N ASP A 63 11.96 15.69 -39.81
CA ASP A 63 12.67 16.71 -40.58
C ASP A 63 11.83 18.01 -40.68
N TYR A 64 12.40 19.02 -41.37
CA TYR A 64 11.71 20.30 -41.58
C TYR A 64 10.55 20.20 -42.59
N GLU A 65 10.46 19.11 -43.31
CA GLU A 65 9.36 18.82 -44.27
C GLU A 65 8.22 18.06 -43.61
N GLY A 66 8.42 17.57 -42.35
CA GLY A 66 7.41 16.85 -41.54
C GLY A 66 7.50 15.33 -41.66
N ASN A 67 8.50 14.78 -42.38
CA ASN A 67 8.70 13.33 -42.46
C ASN A 67 9.26 12.80 -41.14
N ILE A 68 8.76 11.63 -40.68
CA ILE A 68 9.25 10.99 -39.45
C ILE A 68 10.61 10.35 -39.75
N LEU A 69 11.61 10.80 -39.01
CA LEU A 69 12.97 10.26 -39.03
C LEU A 69 13.20 9.19 -37.98
N GLU A 70 12.58 9.35 -36.80
CA GLU A 70 12.73 8.44 -35.67
C GLU A 70 11.43 8.37 -34.88
N THR A 71 11.10 7.19 -34.34
CA THR A 71 9.97 6.97 -33.44
C THR A 71 10.48 6.48 -32.09
N SER A 72 10.04 7.11 -31.02
CA SER A 72 10.39 6.77 -29.65
C SER A 72 9.26 5.99 -28.98
N LEU A 73 9.60 4.81 -28.44
CA LEU A 73 8.69 3.96 -27.67
C LEU A 73 9.27 3.71 -26.27
N SER A 74 8.41 3.46 -25.31
CA SER A 74 8.82 3.06 -23.95
C SER A 74 9.26 1.60 -23.92
N ASP A 75 10.37 1.30 -23.24
CA ASP A 75 10.86 -0.05 -22.98
C ASP A 75 10.48 -0.57 -21.58
N LEU A 76 9.76 0.25 -20.77
CA LEU A 76 9.31 -0.10 -19.43
C LEU A 76 7.93 0.46 -19.10
N ASN A 77 7.31 -0.08 -18.05
CA ASN A 77 6.14 0.54 -17.42
C ASN A 77 6.61 1.55 -16.37
N GLY A 78 6.07 2.76 -16.38
CA GLY A 78 6.52 3.79 -15.44
C GLY A 78 5.92 5.15 -15.69
N VAL A 79 6.71 6.19 -15.49
CA VAL A 79 6.28 7.59 -15.61
C VAL A 79 7.31 8.42 -16.38
N VAL A 80 6.83 9.36 -17.16
CA VAL A 80 7.69 10.37 -17.80
C VAL A 80 8.16 11.35 -16.74
N LEU A 81 9.48 11.50 -16.59
CA LEU A 81 10.10 12.37 -15.60
C LEU A 81 10.30 13.78 -16.16
N TYR A 82 10.93 13.87 -17.29
CA TYR A 82 11.11 15.14 -18.02
C TYR A 82 11.38 14.89 -19.50
N GLN A 83 11.31 15.95 -20.27
CA GLN A 83 11.69 15.96 -21.68
C GLN A 83 12.35 17.28 -22.05
N THR A 84 13.05 17.30 -23.17
CA THR A 84 13.65 18.55 -23.66
C THR A 84 12.55 19.58 -23.93
N GLY A 85 12.79 20.81 -23.50
CA GLY A 85 11.93 21.95 -23.84
C GLY A 85 12.22 22.53 -25.23
N SER A 86 13.27 22.05 -25.89
CA SER A 86 13.65 22.47 -27.25
C SER A 86 12.91 21.64 -28.28
N LEU A 87 12.32 22.30 -29.28
CA LEU A 87 11.78 21.62 -30.45
C LEU A 87 12.90 20.95 -31.25
N GLN A 88 14.06 21.61 -31.39
CA GLN A 88 15.20 21.07 -32.10
C GLN A 88 15.99 20.10 -31.20
N VAL A 89 16.27 18.92 -31.73
CA VAL A 89 17.20 17.94 -31.15
C VAL A 89 18.33 17.66 -32.11
N ILE A 90 19.51 17.45 -31.55
CA ILE A 90 20.70 17.01 -32.31
C ILE A 90 20.94 15.53 -32.04
N LYS A 91 21.60 14.84 -32.96
CA LYS A 91 22.01 13.47 -32.75
C LYS A 91 22.76 13.34 -31.41
N ASP A 92 22.45 12.30 -30.66
CA ASP A 92 22.91 12.00 -29.29
C ASP A 92 22.47 13.01 -28.22
N GLY A 93 21.66 14.01 -28.59
CA GLY A 93 21.05 14.95 -27.65
C GLY A 93 19.83 14.38 -26.94
N PRO A 94 19.52 14.85 -25.70
CA PRO A 94 18.42 14.32 -24.90
C PRO A 94 17.06 14.63 -25.52
N MET A 95 16.15 13.68 -25.50
CA MET A 95 14.75 13.83 -25.91
C MET A 95 13.81 13.75 -24.72
N ILE A 96 13.74 12.57 -24.10
CA ILE A 96 12.79 12.25 -23.04
C ILE A 96 13.44 11.32 -22.02
N THR A 97 13.08 11.52 -20.76
CA THR A 97 13.52 10.69 -19.66
C THR A 97 12.30 10.16 -18.93
N TYR A 98 12.30 8.87 -18.65
CA TYR A 98 11.25 8.17 -17.94
C TYR A 98 11.86 7.11 -17.03
N GLY A 99 11.10 6.62 -16.05
CA GLY A 99 11.59 5.60 -15.13
C GLY A 99 10.47 4.72 -14.63
N SER A 100 10.81 3.50 -14.23
CA SER A 100 9.89 2.59 -13.58
C SER A 100 9.63 3.04 -12.15
N PHE A 101 8.45 2.68 -11.63
CA PHE A 101 8.20 2.78 -10.20
C PHE A 101 9.05 1.77 -9.45
N SER A 102 9.55 2.19 -8.27
CA SER A 102 10.31 1.29 -7.40
C SER A 102 9.50 0.04 -7.06
N ARG A 103 10.12 -1.12 -7.27
CA ARG A 103 9.56 -2.42 -6.87
C ARG A 103 9.84 -2.75 -5.40
N ARG A 104 10.59 -1.91 -4.69
CA ARG A 104 10.99 -2.20 -3.30
C ARG A 104 9.81 -2.51 -2.40
N LYS A 105 8.69 -1.79 -2.56
CA LYS A 105 7.46 -2.08 -1.79
C LYS A 105 6.88 -3.45 -2.16
N ASP A 106 6.83 -3.79 -3.45
CA ASP A 106 6.31 -5.08 -3.92
C ASP A 106 7.22 -6.23 -3.46
N GLU A 107 8.54 -6.08 -3.55
CA GLU A 107 9.51 -7.07 -3.04
C GLU A 107 9.42 -7.25 -1.52
N ARG A 108 9.20 -6.18 -0.77
CA ARG A 108 8.96 -6.26 0.69
C ARG A 108 7.65 -6.99 0.98
N LYS A 109 6.57 -6.68 0.28
CA LYS A 109 5.28 -7.37 0.42
C LYS A 109 5.39 -8.85 0.08
N GLU A 110 6.12 -9.19 -0.97
CA GLU A 110 6.39 -10.59 -1.32
C GLU A 110 7.16 -11.33 -0.21
N LYS A 111 8.19 -10.72 0.36
CA LYS A 111 8.92 -11.27 1.51
C LYS A 111 8.01 -11.46 2.72
N ILE A 112 7.18 -10.48 3.04
CA ILE A 112 6.20 -10.53 4.13
C ILE A 112 5.23 -11.69 3.90
N THR A 113 4.63 -11.77 2.71
CA THR A 113 3.70 -12.85 2.34
C THR A 113 4.37 -14.22 2.49
N ASN A 114 5.58 -14.39 1.94
CA ASN A 114 6.33 -15.64 2.02
C ASN A 114 6.69 -16.03 3.47
N TYR A 115 7.02 -15.05 4.31
CA TYR A 115 7.32 -15.27 5.72
C TYR A 115 6.08 -15.78 6.47
N TRP A 116 4.94 -15.12 6.30
CA TRP A 116 3.70 -15.47 6.97
C TRP A 116 3.07 -16.75 6.42
N ALA A 117 3.20 -17.02 5.11
CA ALA A 117 2.76 -18.29 4.52
C ALA A 117 3.42 -19.50 5.19
N LYS A 118 4.74 -19.44 5.46
CA LYS A 118 5.47 -20.52 6.16
C LYS A 118 5.05 -20.72 7.61
N ARG A 119 4.43 -19.72 8.22
CA ARG A 119 4.01 -19.73 9.63
C ARG A 119 2.50 -19.92 9.81
N SER A 120 1.74 -19.97 8.73
CA SER A 120 0.28 -19.95 8.77
C SER A 120 -0.31 -21.09 9.59
N ASP A 121 0.22 -22.33 9.46
CA ASP A 121 -0.23 -23.50 10.23
C ASP A 121 -0.02 -23.28 11.73
N SER A 122 1.18 -22.92 12.15
CA SER A 122 1.48 -22.72 13.57
C SER A 122 0.72 -21.51 14.14
N PHE A 123 0.49 -20.50 13.33
CA PHE A 123 -0.28 -19.33 13.73
C PHE A 123 -1.77 -19.65 13.89
N MET A 124 -2.33 -20.50 13.02
CA MET A 124 -3.68 -21.01 13.14
C MET A 124 -3.88 -21.76 14.46
N GLU A 125 -2.98 -22.68 14.80
CA GLU A 125 -3.05 -23.42 16.07
C GLU A 125 -3.01 -22.48 17.28
N GLN A 126 -2.14 -21.47 17.26
CA GLN A 126 -2.08 -20.49 18.34
C GLN A 126 -3.39 -19.68 18.47
N ARG A 127 -3.98 -19.24 17.35
CA ARG A 127 -5.23 -18.47 17.36
C ARG A 127 -6.43 -19.34 17.76
N ARG A 128 -6.48 -20.61 17.33
CA ARG A 128 -7.47 -21.59 17.79
C ARG A 128 -7.40 -21.75 19.32
N ALA A 129 -6.21 -21.94 19.87
CA ALA A 129 -6.02 -22.05 21.31
C ALA A 129 -6.43 -20.76 22.05
N GLU A 130 -6.10 -19.58 21.48
CA GLU A 130 -6.44 -18.27 22.05
C GLU A 130 -7.97 -18.05 22.07
N LEU A 131 -8.69 -18.45 21.01
CA LEU A 131 -10.16 -18.37 20.95
C LEU A 131 -10.86 -19.20 22.05
N HIS A 132 -10.26 -20.32 22.45
CA HIS A 132 -10.81 -21.20 23.48
C HIS A 132 -10.25 -20.95 24.88
N SER A 133 -9.54 -19.86 25.09
CA SER A 133 -8.93 -19.48 26.36
C SER A 133 -9.63 -18.26 26.96
N ASP A 134 -9.31 -17.97 28.24
CA ASP A 134 -9.74 -16.74 28.93
C ASP A 134 -9.21 -15.43 28.29
N MET A 135 -8.29 -15.57 27.33
CA MET A 135 -7.79 -14.45 26.55
C MET A 135 -8.84 -13.88 25.59
N ALA A 136 -9.72 -14.72 25.05
CA ALA A 136 -10.82 -14.26 24.20
C ALA A 136 -11.73 -13.27 24.96
N ASP A 137 -12.15 -13.64 26.16
CA ASP A 137 -12.98 -12.77 27.02
C ASP A 137 -12.26 -11.48 27.42
N LYS A 138 -10.95 -11.55 27.68
CA LYS A 138 -10.15 -10.37 28.00
C LYS A 138 -10.07 -9.42 26.81
N TRP A 139 -9.85 -9.96 25.59
CA TRP A 139 -9.85 -9.15 24.38
C TRP A 139 -11.20 -8.51 24.10
N LEU A 140 -12.31 -9.25 24.25
CA LEU A 140 -13.65 -8.71 24.09
C LEU A 140 -13.92 -7.59 25.07
N LYS A 141 -13.52 -7.76 26.33
CA LYS A 141 -13.67 -6.71 27.36
C LYS A 141 -12.86 -5.47 27.03
N GLU A 142 -11.61 -5.63 26.59
CA GLU A 142 -10.73 -4.51 26.27
C GLU A 142 -11.22 -3.74 25.05
N ILE A 143 -11.46 -4.45 23.92
CA ILE A 143 -11.96 -3.83 22.70
C ILE A 143 -13.35 -3.25 22.89
N GLY A 144 -14.23 -3.96 23.61
CA GLY A 144 -15.61 -3.54 23.86
C GLY A 144 -15.73 -2.18 24.54
N THR A 145 -14.70 -1.74 25.28
CA THR A 145 -14.69 -0.39 25.89
C THR A 145 -14.63 0.74 24.85
N PHE A 146 -14.18 0.44 23.64
CA PHE A 146 -14.00 1.42 22.56
C PHE A 146 -15.05 1.27 21.46
N LEU A 147 -15.83 0.17 21.45
CA LEU A 147 -16.83 -0.07 20.41
C LEU A 147 -18.05 0.83 20.63
N PRO A 148 -18.59 1.45 19.58
CA PRO A 148 -19.92 2.07 19.61
C PRO A 148 -21.03 1.06 19.91
N ASP A 149 -22.14 1.56 20.43
CA ASP A 149 -23.32 0.72 20.69
C ASP A 149 -23.95 0.19 19.41
N GLY A 150 -24.50 -1.02 19.47
CA GLY A 150 -25.29 -1.63 18.41
C GLY A 150 -24.53 -2.61 17.52
N LYS A 151 -25.15 -2.99 16.42
CA LYS A 151 -24.55 -3.89 15.43
C LYS A 151 -23.69 -3.08 14.48
N LEU A 152 -22.40 -3.41 14.40
CA LEU A 152 -21.37 -2.66 13.69
C LEU A 152 -20.90 -3.40 12.43
N ARG A 153 -20.47 -2.64 11.43
CA ARG A 153 -19.66 -3.13 10.31
C ARG A 153 -18.18 -2.90 10.65
N ILE A 154 -17.44 -3.97 10.81
CA ILE A 154 -16.05 -3.94 11.30
C ILE A 154 -15.11 -4.46 10.23
N LEU A 155 -14.01 -3.75 9.98
CA LEU A 155 -12.89 -4.20 9.17
C LEU A 155 -11.74 -4.62 10.09
N ASP A 156 -11.33 -5.89 10.00
CA ASP A 156 -10.14 -6.43 10.67
C ASP A 156 -8.99 -6.45 9.66
N VAL A 157 -8.05 -5.52 9.80
CA VAL A 157 -6.94 -5.32 8.86
C VAL A 157 -5.71 -6.09 9.32
N GLY A 158 -5.18 -6.96 8.44
CA GLY A 158 -4.13 -7.91 8.80
C GLY A 158 -4.68 -8.98 9.74
N CYS A 159 -5.85 -9.54 9.39
CA CYS A 159 -6.60 -10.44 10.27
C CYS A 159 -5.86 -11.76 10.56
N GLY A 160 -4.80 -12.09 9.80
CA GLY A 160 -4.12 -13.37 9.89
C GLY A 160 -5.09 -14.53 9.73
N THR A 161 -5.10 -15.45 10.69
CA THR A 161 -6.05 -16.59 10.72
C THR A 161 -7.40 -16.25 11.36
N GLY A 162 -7.79 -14.96 11.42
CA GLY A 162 -9.14 -14.52 11.68
C GLY A 162 -9.55 -14.40 13.15
N PHE A 163 -8.62 -14.31 14.09
CA PHE A 163 -8.96 -14.28 15.52
C PHE A 163 -9.96 -13.18 15.89
N PHE A 164 -9.67 -11.91 15.61
CA PHE A 164 -10.61 -10.83 15.92
C PHE A 164 -11.83 -10.82 15.00
N THR A 165 -11.66 -11.21 13.73
CA THR A 165 -12.80 -11.35 12.81
C THR A 165 -13.84 -12.30 13.36
N ILE A 166 -13.43 -13.50 13.82
CA ILE A 166 -14.32 -14.52 14.38
C ILE A 166 -14.87 -14.05 15.73
N LEU A 167 -14.01 -13.55 16.60
CA LEU A 167 -14.37 -13.12 17.95
C LEU A 167 -15.48 -12.07 17.93
N LEU A 168 -15.30 -11.01 17.12
CA LEU A 168 -16.26 -9.92 17.00
C LEU A 168 -17.53 -10.32 16.23
N ALA A 169 -17.43 -11.26 15.29
CA ALA A 169 -18.59 -11.78 14.60
C ALA A 169 -19.49 -12.63 15.53
N LYS A 170 -18.91 -13.35 16.51
CA LYS A 170 -19.67 -14.06 17.56
C LYS A 170 -20.48 -13.11 18.44
N GLU A 171 -20.02 -11.87 18.60
CA GLU A 171 -20.78 -10.81 19.32
C GLU A 171 -21.90 -10.19 18.47
N GLY A 172 -22.10 -10.68 17.23
CA GLY A 172 -23.21 -10.27 16.35
C GLY A 172 -22.88 -9.14 15.39
N HIS A 173 -21.64 -8.70 15.31
CA HIS A 173 -21.19 -7.69 14.36
C HIS A 173 -21.03 -8.24 12.94
N GLU A 174 -21.07 -7.38 11.93
CA GLU A 174 -20.72 -7.73 10.53
C GLU A 174 -19.22 -7.49 10.33
N VAL A 175 -18.43 -8.56 10.34
CA VAL A 175 -16.97 -8.43 10.31
C VAL A 175 -16.41 -8.92 8.98
N THR A 176 -15.51 -8.14 8.41
CA THR A 176 -14.70 -8.50 7.25
C THR A 176 -13.23 -8.48 7.65
N GLY A 177 -12.54 -9.61 7.52
CA GLY A 177 -11.10 -9.73 7.72
C GLY A 177 -10.35 -9.68 6.39
N ILE A 178 -9.27 -8.90 6.34
CA ILE A 178 -8.36 -8.86 5.19
C ILE A 178 -6.93 -9.18 5.62
N ASP A 179 -6.23 -9.93 4.78
CA ASP A 179 -4.80 -10.21 4.95
C ASP A 179 -4.15 -10.35 3.57
N LEU A 180 -2.88 -9.97 3.48
CA LEU A 180 -2.12 -10.06 2.23
C LEU A 180 -1.77 -11.52 1.86
N THR A 181 -1.74 -12.43 2.85
CA THR A 181 -1.27 -13.81 2.73
C THR A 181 -2.42 -14.76 2.43
N PRO A 182 -2.47 -15.41 1.24
CA PRO A 182 -3.55 -16.33 0.88
C PRO A 182 -3.72 -17.50 1.87
N ASP A 183 -2.61 -18.06 2.38
CA ASP A 183 -2.64 -19.18 3.32
C ASP A 183 -3.27 -18.75 4.66
N MET A 184 -3.01 -17.53 5.13
CA MET A 184 -3.68 -16.97 6.32
C MET A 184 -5.19 -16.89 6.13
N ILE A 185 -5.64 -16.40 4.97
CA ILE A 185 -7.08 -16.30 4.66
C ILE A 185 -7.72 -17.67 4.49
N ALA A 186 -7.00 -18.66 3.96
CA ALA A 186 -7.49 -20.03 3.89
C ALA A 186 -7.76 -20.59 5.30
N HIS A 187 -6.80 -20.47 6.20
CA HIS A 187 -6.93 -20.89 7.60
C HIS A 187 -7.98 -20.08 8.38
N ALA A 188 -8.11 -18.78 8.08
CA ALA A 188 -9.16 -17.97 8.70
C ALA A 188 -10.57 -18.46 8.36
N LYS A 189 -10.78 -18.87 7.11
CA LYS A 189 -12.06 -19.47 6.68
C LYS A 189 -12.31 -20.82 7.34
N GLU A 190 -11.29 -21.68 7.39
CA GLU A 190 -11.35 -22.98 8.06
C GLU A 190 -11.71 -22.82 9.54
N LEU A 191 -11.02 -21.93 10.25
CA LEU A 191 -11.27 -21.66 11.66
C LEU A 191 -12.67 -21.07 11.90
N ALA A 192 -13.16 -20.19 11.01
CA ALA A 192 -14.51 -19.66 11.11
C ALA A 192 -15.60 -20.74 10.90
N GLU A 193 -15.35 -21.70 10.00
CA GLU A 193 -16.21 -22.87 9.81
C GLU A 193 -16.23 -23.76 11.05
N GLU A 194 -15.07 -24.08 11.64
CA GLU A 194 -14.94 -24.83 12.90
C GLU A 194 -15.74 -24.15 14.03
N GLU A 195 -15.65 -22.81 14.10
CA GLU A 195 -16.32 -22.01 15.11
C GLU A 195 -17.81 -21.71 14.81
N ASN A 196 -18.34 -22.24 13.70
CA ASN A 196 -19.70 -21.99 13.20
C ASN A 196 -20.05 -20.50 13.14
N THR A 197 -19.10 -19.67 12.71
CA THR A 197 -19.22 -18.21 12.71
C THR A 197 -19.30 -17.68 11.29
N VAL A 198 -20.28 -16.80 11.05
CA VAL A 198 -20.48 -16.15 9.75
C VAL A 198 -19.75 -14.82 9.71
N CYS A 199 -18.67 -14.77 8.93
CA CYS A 199 -17.88 -13.56 8.67
C CYS A 199 -17.30 -13.61 7.24
N ARG A 200 -16.65 -12.53 6.80
CA ARG A 200 -16.09 -12.43 5.46
C ARG A 200 -14.56 -12.35 5.53
N PHE A 201 -13.91 -13.01 4.56
CA PHE A 201 -12.45 -12.94 4.43
C PHE A 201 -12.05 -12.70 2.99
N ALA A 202 -11.07 -11.80 2.78
CA ALA A 202 -10.50 -11.52 1.47
C ALA A 202 -8.97 -11.41 1.54
N VAL A 203 -8.30 -11.95 0.50
CA VAL A 203 -6.88 -11.64 0.27
C VAL A 203 -6.81 -10.23 -0.26
N MET A 204 -6.22 -9.32 0.53
CA MET A 204 -6.21 -7.90 0.21
C MET A 204 -5.05 -7.19 0.90
N ASP A 205 -4.52 -6.17 0.22
CA ASP A 205 -3.44 -5.33 0.72
C ASP A 205 -3.97 -4.32 1.75
N ALA A 206 -3.42 -4.36 2.96
CA ALA A 206 -3.75 -3.42 4.03
C ALA A 206 -3.44 -1.96 3.68
N GLU A 207 -2.46 -1.72 2.80
CA GLU A 207 -2.12 -0.37 2.36
C GLU A 207 -3.07 0.16 1.26
N ASN A 208 -3.82 -0.73 0.58
CA ASN A 208 -4.74 -0.35 -0.50
C ASN A 208 -6.02 -1.20 -0.43
N PRO A 209 -6.83 -1.05 0.61
CA PRO A 209 -8.07 -1.80 0.76
C PRO A 209 -9.10 -1.37 -0.29
N ASP A 210 -9.58 -2.34 -1.08
CA ASP A 210 -10.55 -2.13 -2.16
C ASP A 210 -11.98 -2.10 -1.59
N PHE A 211 -12.26 -1.05 -0.81
CA PHE A 211 -13.58 -0.75 -0.26
C PHE A 211 -13.97 0.68 -0.58
N PRO A 212 -15.29 0.97 -0.66
CA PRO A 212 -15.80 2.33 -0.76
C PRO A 212 -15.38 3.20 0.43
N ASP A 213 -15.39 4.52 0.23
CA ASP A 213 -15.25 5.48 1.31
C ASP A 213 -16.37 5.29 2.35
N GLU A 214 -16.05 5.51 3.62
CA GLU A 214 -17.03 5.54 4.72
C GLU A 214 -17.87 4.24 4.85
N GLU A 215 -17.25 3.09 4.61
CA GLU A 215 -17.94 1.78 4.63
C GLU A 215 -18.09 1.21 6.06
N PHE A 216 -17.08 1.38 6.92
CA PHE A 216 -16.99 0.69 8.21
C PHE A 216 -17.22 1.62 9.39
N ASP A 217 -17.89 1.11 10.43
CA ASP A 217 -18.08 1.79 11.69
C ASP A 217 -16.82 1.70 12.57
N VAL A 218 -16.09 0.57 12.46
CA VAL A 218 -14.88 0.30 13.22
C VAL A 218 -13.83 -0.34 12.33
N ILE A 219 -12.59 0.04 12.54
CA ILE A 219 -11.42 -0.66 12.02
C ILE A 219 -10.63 -1.19 13.21
N VAL A 220 -10.29 -2.48 13.18
CA VAL A 220 -9.40 -3.11 14.14
C VAL A 220 -8.17 -3.66 13.45
N SER A 221 -7.02 -3.56 14.09
CA SER A 221 -5.76 -4.15 13.64
C SER A 221 -4.93 -4.62 14.83
N ARG A 222 -4.24 -5.75 14.67
CA ARG A 222 -3.38 -6.32 15.72
C ARG A 222 -2.07 -6.82 15.16
N ASN A 223 -0.97 -6.28 15.68
CA ASN A 223 0.39 -6.69 15.30
C ASN A 223 0.68 -6.59 13.78
N LEU A 224 0.20 -5.54 13.15
CA LEU A 224 0.32 -5.35 11.70
C LEU A 224 1.22 -4.18 11.32
N THR A 225 1.08 -3.01 11.97
CA THR A 225 1.61 -1.75 11.42
C THR A 225 3.12 -1.72 11.32
N TRP A 226 3.83 -2.44 12.18
CA TRP A 226 5.28 -2.60 12.12
C TRP A 226 5.78 -3.39 10.90
N THR A 227 4.88 -4.15 10.23
CA THR A 227 5.19 -4.92 9.02
C THR A 227 5.01 -4.12 7.73
N LEU A 228 4.22 -3.04 7.77
CA LEU A 228 3.79 -2.32 6.58
C LEU A 228 4.95 -1.53 5.96
N PRO A 229 5.20 -1.68 4.65
CA PRO A 229 6.14 -0.84 3.91
C PRO A 229 5.82 0.66 3.95
N ASP A 230 4.52 1.01 4.01
CA ASP A 230 4.02 2.38 4.08
C ASP A 230 2.85 2.50 5.05
N ALA A 231 3.17 2.49 6.35
CA ALA A 231 2.15 2.58 7.39
C ALA A 231 1.36 3.91 7.34
N GLU A 232 1.99 5.00 6.92
CA GLU A 232 1.31 6.30 6.80
C GLU A 232 0.21 6.25 5.74
N HIS A 233 0.51 5.68 4.57
CA HIS A 233 -0.48 5.48 3.52
C HIS A 233 -1.59 4.52 3.96
N ALA A 234 -1.24 3.42 4.62
CA ALA A 234 -2.22 2.49 5.16
C ALA A 234 -3.21 3.18 6.10
N TYR A 235 -2.74 3.99 7.04
CA TYR A 235 -3.62 4.75 7.94
C TYR A 235 -4.53 5.72 7.19
N GLN A 236 -4.07 6.34 6.10
CA GLN A 236 -4.92 7.23 5.29
C GLN A 236 -6.02 6.46 4.58
N GLU A 237 -5.71 5.29 4.03
CA GLU A 237 -6.70 4.42 3.41
C GLU A 237 -7.69 3.84 4.43
N TRP A 238 -7.21 3.47 5.62
CA TRP A 238 -8.11 3.04 6.70
C TRP A 238 -9.03 4.18 7.14
N PHE A 239 -8.50 5.40 7.23
CA PHE A 239 -9.32 6.57 7.53
C PHE A 239 -10.33 6.88 6.41
N ARG A 240 -9.99 6.64 5.14
CA ARG A 240 -10.89 6.79 3.99
C ARG A 240 -12.09 5.85 4.07
N VAL A 241 -11.86 4.58 4.39
CA VAL A 241 -12.92 3.57 4.48
C VAL A 241 -13.69 3.59 5.80
N LEU A 242 -13.21 4.32 6.80
CA LEU A 242 -13.87 4.54 8.09
C LEU A 242 -14.93 5.63 7.96
N LYS A 243 -16.13 5.38 8.49
CA LYS A 243 -17.21 6.39 8.55
C LYS A 243 -16.83 7.60 9.39
N PRO A 244 -17.38 8.79 9.09
CA PRO A 244 -17.26 9.94 10.00
C PRO A 244 -17.75 9.59 11.41
N GLY A 245 -16.89 9.82 12.40
CA GLY A 245 -17.17 9.43 13.80
C GLY A 245 -16.94 7.96 14.12
N GLY A 246 -16.47 7.17 13.17
CA GLY A 246 -16.06 5.79 13.39
C GLY A 246 -14.80 5.67 14.26
N VAL A 247 -14.53 4.46 14.73
CA VAL A 247 -13.43 4.18 15.68
C VAL A 247 -12.37 3.32 15.02
N MET A 248 -11.10 3.68 15.21
CA MET A 248 -9.95 2.86 14.82
C MET A 248 -9.23 2.35 16.08
N ILE A 249 -9.05 1.04 16.16
CA ILE A 249 -8.38 0.35 17.27
C ILE A 249 -7.16 -0.36 16.72
N ASN A 250 -5.97 0.15 17.03
CA ASN A 250 -4.71 -0.50 16.65
C ASN A 250 -3.99 -1.03 17.88
N LEU A 251 -3.66 -2.31 17.86
CA LEU A 251 -3.07 -3.06 18.97
C LEU A 251 -1.74 -3.66 18.54
N ASP A 252 -0.68 -2.88 18.59
CA ASP A 252 0.68 -3.33 18.27
C ASP A 252 1.53 -3.48 19.52
N ALA A 253 2.32 -4.55 19.55
CA ALA A 253 3.37 -4.71 20.55
C ALA A 253 4.55 -3.78 20.22
N ASN A 254 5.29 -3.37 21.24
CA ASN A 254 6.54 -2.63 21.04
C ASN A 254 7.65 -3.62 20.65
N TYR A 255 7.82 -3.85 19.34
CA TYR A 255 8.88 -4.71 18.81
C TYR A 255 10.24 -4.01 18.71
N GLY A 256 10.36 -2.77 19.19
CA GLY A 256 11.59 -1.97 19.10
C GLY A 256 11.86 -1.52 17.66
N ALA A 257 13.13 -1.34 17.33
CA ALA A 257 13.58 -0.91 15.99
C ALA A 257 13.82 -2.09 15.02
N ALA A 258 13.02 -3.15 15.10
CA ALA A 258 13.16 -4.28 14.17
C ALA A 258 12.79 -3.83 12.74
N ASP A 259 13.77 -3.85 11.85
CA ASP A 259 13.58 -3.56 10.44
C ASP A 259 13.34 -4.88 9.68
N PHE A 260 12.24 -4.94 8.91
CA PHE A 260 11.95 -6.10 8.05
C PHE A 260 13.00 -6.31 6.93
N ALA A 261 13.87 -5.34 6.69
CA ALA A 261 15.00 -5.51 5.77
C ALA A 261 15.97 -6.60 6.24
N ASP A 262 16.02 -6.85 7.55
CA ASP A 262 16.94 -7.82 8.20
C ASP A 262 16.25 -9.13 8.61
N THR A 263 15.18 -9.53 7.95
CA THR A 263 14.40 -10.74 8.28
C THR A 263 15.16 -12.07 8.23
N ALA A 264 16.44 -12.06 7.89
CA ALA A 264 17.30 -13.24 8.06
C ALA A 264 17.53 -13.62 9.54
N ASP A 265 17.34 -12.68 10.47
CA ASP A 265 17.71 -12.78 11.87
C ASP A 265 16.51 -12.64 12.85
N LEU A 266 15.26 -12.78 12.38
CA LEU A 266 14.13 -12.86 13.31
C LEU A 266 14.23 -14.15 14.12
N PRO A 267 14.17 -14.09 15.46
CA PRO A 267 14.25 -15.28 16.29
C PRO A 267 13.11 -16.25 15.95
N GLU A 268 13.45 -17.55 15.91
CA GLU A 268 12.55 -18.67 15.72
C GLU A 268 11.44 -18.72 16.78
#